data_c19ec140e3fcf893731ff4fa2aa71230
#
_entry.id   c19ec140e3fcf893731ff4fa2aa71230
#
_cell.length_a   1.000
_cell.length_b   1.000
_cell.length_c   1.000
_cell.angle_alpha   90.00
_cell.angle_beta   90.00
_cell.angle_gamma   90.00
#
_symmetry.space_group_name_H-M   'P 1'
#
loop_
_entity.id
_entity.type
_entity.pdbx_description
1 polymer ?
#
loop_
_entity_poly.entity_id
_entity_poly.type
_entity_poly.pdbx_seq_one_letter_code
_entity_poly.pdbx_strand_id
1 'polypeptide(L)' 'MLSEKVHDVIVETLGCEAEAVKPEASLEEDLGADSLAFVELVIALEDATGIHIEEEEASKLKTVADVLAYL' A
#
# COMPACT_ATOMS: atom_id res chain seq x y z
N MET A 1 4.14 12.89 -8.30
CA MET A 1 4.60 11.60 -8.85
C MET A 1 3.80 10.47 -8.24
N LEU A 2 3.68 9.37 -8.95
CA LEU A 2 2.90 8.23 -8.48
C LEU A 2 3.41 7.69 -7.14
N SER A 3 4.71 7.64 -6.95
CA SER A 3 5.30 7.16 -5.71
C SER A 3 4.91 8.01 -4.51
N GLU A 4 4.81 9.32 -4.69
CA GLU A 4 4.37 10.20 -3.60
C GLU A 4 2.91 9.98 -3.27
N LYS A 5 2.08 9.80 -4.29
CA LYS A 5 0.66 9.54 -4.10
C LYS A 5 0.45 8.21 -3.35
N VAL A 6 1.17 7.19 -3.73
CA VAL A 6 1.09 5.88 -3.07
C VAL A 6 1.54 6.00 -1.61
N HIS A 7 2.63 6.71 -1.39
CA HIS A 7 3.15 6.93 -0.04
C HIS A 7 2.10 7.61 0.84
N ASP A 8 1.49 8.67 0.33
CA ASP A 8 0.48 9.41 1.08
C ASP A 8 -0.75 8.55 1.39
N VAL A 9 -1.18 7.74 0.42
CA VAL A 9 -2.32 6.85 0.61
C VAL A 9 -2.03 5.83 1.72
N ILE A 10 -0.82 5.27 1.71
CA ILE A 10 -0.43 4.30 2.74
C ILE A 10 -0.44 4.96 4.12
N VAL A 11 0.14 6.14 4.24
CA VAL A 11 0.19 6.86 5.51
C VAL A 11 -1.24 7.15 6.02
N GLU A 12 -2.10 7.63 5.17
CA GLU A 12 -3.47 7.96 5.56
C GLU A 12 -4.29 6.73 5.92
N THR A 13 -4.16 5.69 5.12
CA THR A 13 -4.98 4.48 5.31
C THR A 13 -4.55 3.69 6.53
N LEU A 14 -3.25 3.51 6.73
CA LEU A 14 -2.73 2.71 7.82
C LEU A 14 -2.46 3.51 9.08
N GLY A 15 -2.48 4.84 8.99
CA GLY A 15 -2.23 5.69 10.14
C GLY A 15 -0.82 5.58 10.67
N CYS A 16 0.13 5.21 9.82
CA CYS A 16 1.54 5.07 10.20
C CYS A 16 2.29 6.37 9.93
N GLU A 17 3.52 6.44 10.44
CA GLU A 17 4.35 7.59 10.20
C GLU A 17 4.93 7.55 8.78
N ALA A 18 5.03 8.73 8.17
CA ALA A 18 5.56 8.83 6.81
C ALA A 18 6.95 8.23 6.70
N GLU A 19 7.76 8.39 7.74
CA GLU A 19 9.13 7.89 7.75
C GLU A 19 9.22 6.37 7.81
N ALA A 20 8.16 5.71 8.26
CA ALA A 20 8.10 4.25 8.31
C ALA A 20 7.81 3.65 6.94
N VAL A 21 7.27 4.42 6.02
CA VAL A 21 6.90 3.94 4.69
C VAL A 21 8.11 3.97 3.77
N LYS A 22 8.89 2.91 3.84
CA LYS A 22 10.11 2.74 3.03
C LYS A 22 9.90 1.61 2.04
N PRO A 23 10.64 1.60 0.93
CA PRO A 23 10.46 0.54 -0.07
C PRO A 23 10.55 -0.87 0.50
N GLU A 24 11.44 -1.09 1.44
CA GLU A 24 11.64 -2.41 2.05
C GLU A 24 10.68 -2.70 3.21
N ALA A 25 9.85 -1.74 3.59
CA ALA A 25 8.92 -1.92 4.71
C ALA A 25 7.84 -2.94 4.35
N SER A 26 7.59 -3.89 5.26
CA SER A 26 6.52 -4.85 5.12
C SER A 26 5.20 -4.20 5.50
N LEU A 27 4.21 -4.31 4.63
CA LEU A 27 2.90 -3.72 4.90
C LEU A 27 2.27 -4.32 6.16
N GLU A 28 2.41 -5.61 6.34
CA GLU A 28 1.83 -6.30 7.48
C GLU A 28 2.66 -6.15 8.75
N GLU A 29 3.96 -6.45 8.66
CA GLU A 29 4.82 -6.47 9.84
C GLU A 29 5.27 -5.09 10.30
N ASP A 30 5.70 -4.26 9.37
CA ASP A 30 6.26 -2.96 9.71
C ASP A 30 5.19 -1.88 9.84
N LEU A 31 4.17 -1.93 9.01
CA LEU A 31 3.13 -0.90 8.98
C LEU A 31 1.82 -1.34 9.64
N GLY A 32 1.75 -2.59 10.07
CA GLY A 32 0.60 -3.08 10.82
C GLY A 32 -0.67 -3.31 10.02
N ALA A 33 -0.55 -3.55 8.72
CA ALA A 33 -1.71 -3.78 7.87
C ALA A 33 -2.23 -5.21 8.05
N ASP A 34 -3.23 -5.37 8.89
CA ASP A 34 -3.91 -6.66 9.02
C ASP A 34 -4.82 -6.88 7.80
N SER A 35 -5.59 -7.97 7.79
CA SER A 35 -6.42 -8.33 6.64
C SER A 35 -7.39 -7.21 6.26
N LEU A 36 -8.05 -6.62 7.23
CA LEU A 36 -9.02 -5.56 6.97
C LEU A 36 -8.33 -4.29 6.47
N ALA A 37 -7.26 -3.89 7.15
CA ALA A 37 -6.52 -2.71 6.75
C ALA A 37 -5.91 -2.88 5.36
N PHE A 38 -5.46 -4.08 5.04
CA PHE A 38 -4.89 -4.35 3.72
C PHE A 38 -5.94 -4.19 2.62
N VAL A 39 -7.15 -4.70 2.85
CA VAL A 39 -8.25 -4.54 1.90
C VAL A 39 -8.58 -3.06 1.70
N GLU A 40 -8.65 -2.32 2.80
CA GLU A 40 -8.90 -0.88 2.72
C GLU A 40 -7.81 -0.16 1.95
N LEU A 41 -6.56 -0.57 2.15
CA LEU A 41 -5.43 0.02 1.45
C LEU A 41 -5.52 -0.25 -0.05
N VAL A 42 -5.86 -1.47 -0.45
CA VAL A 42 -6.01 -1.82 -1.86
C VAL A 42 -7.08 -0.93 -2.51
N ILE A 43 -8.23 -0.78 -1.85
CA ILE A 43 -9.30 0.04 -2.37
C ILE A 43 -8.86 1.50 -2.50
N ALA A 44 -8.17 2.01 -1.49
CA ALA A 44 -7.69 3.39 -1.52
C ALA A 44 -6.67 3.62 -2.64
N LEU A 45 -5.80 2.63 -2.88
CA LEU A 45 -4.83 2.71 -3.96
C LEU A 45 -5.51 2.68 -5.32
N GLU A 46 -6.53 1.86 -5.49
CA GLU A 46 -7.29 1.82 -6.72
C GLU A 46 -7.96 3.17 -7.00
N ASP A 47 -8.56 3.76 -5.97
CA ASP A 47 -9.21 5.06 -6.10
C ASP A 47 -8.21 6.17 -6.44
N ALA A 48 -7.07 6.14 -5.79
CA ALA A 48 -6.07 7.20 -5.95
C ALA A 48 -5.36 7.13 -7.30
N THR A 49 -5.15 5.93 -7.83
CA THR A 49 -4.38 5.73 -9.06
C THR A 49 -5.24 5.44 -10.29
N GLY A 50 -6.47 5.03 -10.09
CA GLY A 50 -7.34 4.60 -11.18
C GLY A 50 -6.96 3.25 -11.76
N ILE A 51 -6.07 2.53 -11.10
CA ILE A 51 -5.60 1.22 -11.55
C ILE A 51 -6.31 0.14 -10.76
N HIS A 52 -6.90 -0.83 -11.45
CA HIS A 52 -7.55 -1.95 -10.78
C HIS A 52 -6.51 -2.97 -10.32
N ILE A 53 -6.61 -3.37 -9.07
CA ILE A 53 -5.72 -4.38 -8.49
C ILE A 53 -6.52 -5.67 -8.27
N GLU A 54 -6.18 -6.69 -9.03
CA GLU A 54 -6.84 -7.99 -8.89
C GLU A 54 -6.52 -8.60 -7.53
N GLU A 55 -7.48 -9.34 -6.98
CA GLU A 55 -7.31 -9.96 -5.68
C GLU A 55 -6.08 -10.87 -5.62
N GLU A 56 -5.84 -11.63 -6.68
CA GLU A 56 -4.66 -12.50 -6.76
C GLU A 56 -3.37 -11.70 -6.72
N GLU A 57 -3.35 -10.58 -7.43
CA GLU A 57 -2.16 -9.73 -7.46
C GLU A 57 -1.97 -9.03 -6.11
N ALA A 58 -3.07 -8.60 -5.50
CA ALA A 58 -3.01 -7.95 -4.20
C ALA A 58 -2.36 -8.84 -3.17
N SER A 59 -2.63 -10.14 -3.20
CA SER A 59 -2.07 -11.08 -2.24
C SER A 59 -0.55 -11.22 -2.34
N LYS A 60 0.03 -10.77 -3.43
CA LYS A 60 1.48 -10.80 -3.64
C LYS A 60 2.18 -9.53 -3.18
N LEU A 61 1.41 -8.51 -2.84
CA LEU A 61 1.97 -7.23 -2.42
C LEU A 61 2.34 -7.28 -0.94
N LYS A 62 3.60 -7.54 -0.66
CA LYS A 62 4.10 -7.71 0.70
C LYS A 62 4.79 -6.46 1.23
N THR A 63 5.49 -5.75 0.38
CA THR A 63 6.24 -4.56 0.77
C THR A 63 5.77 -3.35 -0.02
N VAL A 64 6.20 -2.17 0.43
CA VAL A 64 5.92 -0.93 -0.30
C VAL A 64 6.49 -1.01 -1.71
N ALA A 65 7.69 -1.58 -1.85
CA ALA A 65 8.32 -1.73 -3.16
C ALA A 65 7.48 -2.58 -4.10
N ASP A 66 6.84 -3.64 -3.57
CA ASP A 66 5.95 -4.48 -4.37
C ASP A 66 4.77 -3.68 -4.91
N VAL A 67 4.20 -2.83 -4.08
CA VAL A 67 3.09 -1.97 -4.48
C VAL A 67 3.52 -1.01 -5.59
N LEU A 68 4.66 -0.37 -5.40
CA LEU A 68 5.17 0.57 -6.40
C LEU A 68 5.49 -0.11 -7.72
N ALA A 69 6.00 -1.34 -7.66
CA ALA A 69 6.32 -2.11 -8.86
C ALA A 69 5.07 -2.52 -9.63
N TYR A 70 3.98 -2.77 -8.90
CA TYR A 70 2.72 -3.15 -9.53
C TYR A 70 2.05 -1.96 -10.20
N LEU A 71 2.10 -0.82 -9.55
CA LEU A 71 1.47 0.40 -10.05
C LEU A 71 2.40 1.14 -11.02
#